data_27ee8ab8de78409267e7fe4e4659e3aa
#
_entry.id   27ee8ab8de78409267e7fe4e4659e3aa
#
_cell.length_a   1.000
_cell.length_b   1.000
_cell.length_c   1.000
_cell.angle_alpha   90.00
_cell.angle_beta   90.00
_cell.angle_gamma   90.00
#
_symmetry.space_group_name_H-M   'P 1'
#
loop_
_entity.id
_entity.type
_entity.pdbx_description
1 polymer ?
#
loop_
_entity_poly.entity_id
_entity_poly.type
_entity_poly.pdbx_seq_one_letter_code
_entity_poly.pdbx_strand_id
1 'polypeptide(L)'
;AEAIATMVERSQVEMKSAGILESTGKFNAQELLTIASIIQAEGGLQDFTKVSRVIRNRLEKGMPLQMDSTVHFAQKLRGNIFLSTKSTLLNSAYNTYRKYGLPPGPIGNPGKQALLAAVNPELGDWIYFITVAPNDTRFTSSFEEFGVWKVEYKKNLRAGLFESKE
;
A
#
# COMPACT_ATOMS: atom_id res chain seq x y z
N ALA A 1 15.54 -19.53 -18.04
CA ALA A 1 16.61 -19.05 -17.11
C ALA A 1 17.00 -17.61 -17.44
N GLU A 2 17.27 -17.26 -18.70
CA GLU A 2 17.73 -15.92 -19.13
C GLU A 2 16.74 -14.79 -18.77
N ALA A 3 15.45 -14.98 -19.07
CA ALA A 3 14.41 -13.99 -18.75
C ALA A 3 14.33 -13.65 -17.25
N ILE A 4 14.47 -14.66 -16.39
CA ILE A 4 14.45 -14.46 -14.92
C ILE A 4 15.71 -13.70 -14.49
N ALA A 5 16.89 -14.04 -15.03
CA ALA A 5 18.13 -13.34 -14.74
C ALA A 5 18.01 -11.84 -15.10
N THR A 6 17.54 -11.56 -16.32
CA THR A 6 17.31 -10.17 -16.78
C THR A 6 16.34 -9.41 -15.89
N MET A 7 15.24 -10.06 -15.40
CA MET A 7 14.29 -9.44 -14.47
C MET A 7 14.95 -9.13 -13.13
N VAL A 8 15.77 -10.02 -12.60
CA VAL A 8 16.50 -9.81 -11.34
C VAL A 8 17.49 -8.66 -11.47
N GLU A 9 18.31 -8.65 -12.52
CA GLU A 9 19.27 -7.57 -12.80
C GLU A 9 18.56 -6.22 -12.91
N ARG A 10 17.48 -6.14 -13.67
CA ARG A 10 16.70 -4.91 -13.82
C ARG A 10 16.10 -4.44 -12.49
N SER A 11 15.59 -5.35 -11.67
CA SER A 11 15.10 -5.04 -10.33
C SER A 11 16.20 -4.46 -9.44
N GLN A 12 17.40 -5.03 -9.46
CA GLN A 12 18.55 -4.54 -8.71
C GLN A 12 18.97 -3.13 -9.15
N VAL A 13 19.02 -2.88 -10.46
CA VAL A 13 19.31 -1.55 -11.02
C VAL A 13 18.29 -0.51 -10.54
N GLU A 14 17.01 -0.81 -10.61
CA GLU A 14 15.96 0.12 -10.16
C GLU A 14 15.99 0.34 -8.65
N MET A 15 16.22 -0.69 -7.85
CA MET A 15 16.36 -0.58 -6.39
C MET A 15 17.55 0.27 -6.00
N LYS A 16 18.69 0.11 -6.68
CA LYS A 16 19.89 0.93 -6.48
C LYS A 16 19.63 2.38 -6.90
N SER A 17 19.04 2.59 -8.06
CA SER A 17 18.72 3.94 -8.57
C SER A 17 17.72 4.68 -7.66
N ALA A 18 16.84 3.97 -6.98
CA ALA A 18 15.91 4.51 -5.98
C ALA A 18 16.55 4.74 -4.60
N GLY A 19 17.81 4.34 -4.38
CA GLY A 19 18.50 4.46 -3.09
C GLY A 19 18.08 3.42 -2.04
N ILE A 20 17.38 2.36 -2.43
CA ILE A 20 16.89 1.32 -1.52
C ILE A 20 18.04 0.48 -0.98
N LEU A 21 18.99 0.07 -1.84
CA LEU A 21 20.09 -0.82 -1.46
C LEU A 21 21.13 -0.15 -0.55
N GLU A 22 21.22 1.17 -0.60
CA GLU A 22 22.18 1.97 0.16
C GLU A 22 21.54 2.71 1.34
N SER A 23 20.27 2.37 1.66
CA SER A 23 19.56 3.03 2.73
C SER A 23 20.18 2.73 4.09
N THR A 24 20.66 3.78 4.76
CA THR A 24 21.14 3.78 6.15
C THR A 24 20.09 4.32 7.12
N GLY A 25 18.85 4.56 6.62
CA GLY A 25 17.77 5.12 7.41
C GLY A 25 17.09 4.09 8.35
N LYS A 26 15.93 4.45 8.85
CA LYS A 26 15.13 3.65 9.80
C LYS A 26 14.72 2.28 9.25
N PHE A 27 14.60 2.15 7.93
CA PHE A 27 14.17 0.93 7.24
C PHE A 27 15.30 0.37 6.38
N ASN A 28 15.54 -0.93 6.48
CA ASN A 28 16.48 -1.64 5.61
C ASN A 28 15.90 -1.88 4.21
N ALA A 29 16.71 -2.41 3.29
CA ALA A 29 16.33 -2.61 1.90
C ALA A 29 15.09 -3.55 1.74
N GLN A 30 15.00 -4.61 2.53
CA GLN A 30 13.87 -5.54 2.53
C GLN A 30 12.58 -4.87 3.00
N GLU A 31 12.66 -4.05 4.04
CA GLU A 31 11.52 -3.29 4.57
C GLU A 31 11.06 -2.23 3.57
N LEU A 32 11.98 -1.51 2.92
CA LEU A 32 11.65 -0.54 1.88
C LEU A 32 11.00 -1.19 0.66
N LEU A 33 11.49 -2.36 0.24
CA LEU A 33 10.87 -3.13 -0.84
C LEU A 33 9.46 -3.60 -0.45
N THR A 34 9.27 -4.01 0.80
CA THR A 34 7.97 -4.39 1.35
C THR A 34 7.00 -3.20 1.34
N ILE A 35 7.44 -2.03 1.82
CA ILE A 35 6.66 -0.79 1.77
C ILE A 35 6.31 -0.43 0.32
N ALA A 36 7.27 -0.47 -0.61
CA ALA A 36 7.04 -0.17 -2.01
C ALA A 36 5.99 -1.10 -2.64
N SER A 37 6.02 -2.39 -2.29
CA SER A 37 5.04 -3.36 -2.80
C SER A 37 3.62 -3.09 -2.32
N ILE A 38 3.46 -2.59 -1.09
CA ILE A 38 2.17 -2.17 -0.55
C ILE A 38 1.71 -0.88 -1.25
N ILE A 39 2.59 0.12 -1.37
CA ILE A 39 2.28 1.38 -2.08
C ILE A 39 1.75 1.10 -3.49
N GLN A 40 2.44 0.22 -4.23
CA GLN A 40 2.04 -0.16 -5.60
C GLN A 40 0.63 -0.78 -5.65
N ALA A 41 0.24 -1.48 -4.61
CA ALA A 41 -1.04 -2.19 -4.56
C ALA A 41 -2.20 -1.34 -4.03
N GLU A 42 -1.92 -0.29 -3.25
CA GLU A 42 -2.95 0.52 -2.56
C GLU A 42 -3.29 1.83 -3.28
N GLY A 43 -2.40 2.38 -4.08
CA GLY A 43 -2.57 3.74 -4.60
C GLY A 43 -2.47 3.87 -6.11
N GLY A 44 -3.01 4.99 -6.64
CA GLY A 44 -2.65 5.51 -7.95
C GLY A 44 -1.27 6.19 -7.91
N LEU A 45 -0.62 6.34 -9.06
CA LEU A 45 0.73 6.93 -9.16
C LEU A 45 0.85 8.29 -8.45
N GLN A 46 -0.18 9.12 -8.53
CA GLN A 46 -0.22 10.44 -7.92
C GLN A 46 -0.27 10.42 -6.39
N ASP A 47 -0.66 9.28 -5.81
CA ASP A 47 -0.86 9.14 -4.35
C ASP A 47 0.26 8.39 -3.65
N PHE A 48 1.21 7.82 -4.39
CA PHE A 48 2.24 6.93 -3.86
C PHE A 48 3.04 7.54 -2.70
N THR A 49 3.44 8.80 -2.81
CA THR A 49 4.21 9.48 -1.75
C THR A 49 3.40 9.71 -0.48
N LYS A 50 2.09 9.97 -0.62
CA LYS A 50 1.15 10.13 0.50
C LYS A 50 0.83 8.78 1.16
N VAL A 51 0.60 7.73 0.37
CA VAL A 51 0.41 6.36 0.88
C VAL A 51 1.65 5.92 1.66
N SER A 52 2.86 6.20 1.13
CA SER A 52 4.12 5.97 1.84
C SER A 52 4.15 6.68 3.19
N ARG A 53 3.70 7.94 3.25
CA ARG A 53 3.62 8.71 4.49
C ARG A 53 2.65 8.07 5.49
N VAL A 54 1.46 7.68 5.06
CA VAL A 54 0.49 7.00 5.94
C VAL A 54 1.06 5.71 6.54
N ILE A 55 1.73 4.88 5.72
CA ILE A 55 2.39 3.65 6.21
C ILE A 55 3.39 3.99 7.32
N ARG A 56 4.28 4.97 7.08
CA ARG A 56 5.29 5.37 8.06
C ARG A 56 4.68 5.94 9.34
N ASN A 57 3.69 6.82 9.22
CA ASN A 57 3.03 7.42 10.37
C ASN A 57 2.32 6.35 11.23
N ARG A 58 1.67 5.35 10.60
CA ARG A 58 1.08 4.23 11.34
C ARG A 58 2.12 3.37 12.05
N LEU A 59 3.23 3.05 11.37
CA LEU A 59 4.33 2.30 11.99
C LEU A 59 4.93 3.05 13.19
N GLU A 60 5.11 4.36 13.07
CA GLU A 60 5.64 5.22 14.14
C GLU A 60 4.71 5.32 15.35
N LYS A 61 3.41 5.32 15.09
CA LYS A 61 2.37 5.35 16.13
C LYS A 61 2.03 3.95 16.71
N GLY A 62 2.70 2.89 16.24
CA GLY A 62 2.38 1.52 16.64
C GLY A 62 0.97 1.07 16.22
N MET A 63 0.44 1.63 15.14
CA MET A 63 -0.86 1.27 14.60
C MET A 63 -0.76 0.10 13.62
N PRO A 64 -1.78 -0.78 13.54
CA PRO A 64 -1.85 -1.78 12.48
C PRO A 64 -2.00 -1.07 11.12
N LEU A 65 -1.34 -1.59 10.07
CA LEU A 65 -1.38 -0.94 8.75
C LEU A 65 -2.75 -1.01 8.09
N GLN A 66 -3.51 -2.10 8.29
CA GLN A 66 -4.87 -2.29 7.77
C GLN A 66 -4.96 -2.07 6.24
N MET A 67 -4.04 -2.67 5.52
CA MET A 67 -3.96 -2.59 4.05
C MET A 67 -4.64 -3.82 3.44
N ASP A 68 -5.70 -3.60 2.65
CA ASP A 68 -6.51 -4.66 2.04
C ASP A 68 -5.68 -5.55 1.13
N SER A 69 -4.73 -4.95 0.39
CA SER A 69 -3.81 -5.65 -0.51
C SER A 69 -3.01 -6.76 0.17
N THR A 70 -2.64 -6.57 1.44
CA THR A 70 -1.90 -7.57 2.22
C THR A 70 -2.75 -8.80 2.54
N VAL A 71 -4.05 -8.62 2.75
CA VAL A 71 -4.99 -9.72 2.96
C VAL A 71 -5.30 -10.42 1.64
N HIS A 72 -5.48 -9.68 0.55
CA HIS A 72 -5.63 -10.26 -0.80
C HIS A 72 -4.44 -11.13 -1.17
N PHE A 73 -3.23 -10.65 -0.91
CA PHE A 73 -2.01 -11.45 -1.10
C PHE A 73 -2.03 -12.74 -0.29
N ALA A 74 -2.38 -12.66 1.00
CA ALA A 74 -2.47 -13.84 1.88
C ALA A 74 -3.51 -14.87 1.42
N GLN A 75 -4.58 -14.40 0.78
CA GLN A 75 -5.65 -15.25 0.20
C GLN A 75 -5.35 -15.69 -1.25
N LYS A 76 -4.22 -15.24 -1.84
CA LYS A 76 -3.87 -15.46 -3.25
C LYS A 76 -4.93 -14.93 -4.23
N LEU A 77 -5.63 -13.88 -3.83
CA LEU A 77 -6.62 -13.20 -4.66
C LEU A 77 -5.94 -12.12 -5.52
N ARG A 78 -6.45 -11.92 -6.74
CA ARG A 78 -6.00 -10.87 -7.67
C ARG A 78 -7.20 -10.10 -8.20
N GLY A 79 -6.98 -8.83 -8.50
CA GLY A 79 -8.00 -7.92 -9.03
C GLY A 79 -8.72 -7.10 -7.94
N ASN A 80 -9.69 -6.29 -8.36
CA ASN A 80 -10.50 -5.46 -7.48
C ASN A 80 -11.55 -6.31 -6.74
N ILE A 81 -11.14 -6.92 -5.65
CA ILE A 81 -12.02 -7.75 -4.81
C ILE A 81 -12.27 -6.97 -3.52
N PHE A 82 -13.55 -6.73 -3.23
CA PHE A 82 -13.91 -6.11 -1.95
C PHE A 82 -13.54 -7.02 -0.78
N LEU A 83 -12.79 -6.48 0.17
CA LEU A 83 -12.42 -7.22 1.36
C LEU A 83 -13.66 -7.40 2.25
N SER A 84 -14.04 -8.65 2.51
CA SER A 84 -15.09 -8.96 3.47
C SER A 84 -14.58 -8.82 4.91
N THR A 85 -15.46 -8.52 5.86
CA THR A 85 -15.10 -8.52 7.28
C THR A 85 -14.51 -9.88 7.72
N LYS A 86 -14.99 -10.99 7.14
CA LYS A 86 -14.45 -12.33 7.40
C LYS A 86 -12.99 -12.45 6.94
N SER A 87 -12.63 -11.84 5.82
CA SER A 87 -11.27 -11.85 5.29
C SER A 87 -10.29 -11.12 6.21
N THR A 88 -10.71 -10.05 6.90
CA THR A 88 -9.86 -9.34 7.87
C THR A 88 -9.54 -10.18 9.12
N LEU A 89 -10.24 -11.29 9.33
CA LEU A 89 -9.99 -12.22 10.45
C LEU A 89 -9.01 -13.34 10.11
N LEU A 90 -8.53 -13.42 8.86
CA LEU A 90 -7.59 -14.44 8.41
C LEU A 90 -6.36 -14.50 9.32
N ASN A 91 -5.98 -15.71 9.77
CA ASN A 91 -4.75 -15.90 10.53
C ASN A 91 -3.57 -16.07 9.56
N SER A 92 -2.93 -14.97 9.22
CA SER A 92 -1.74 -14.93 8.36
C SER A 92 -0.77 -13.88 8.89
N ALA A 93 0.53 -14.12 8.74
CA ALA A 93 1.57 -13.14 9.04
C ALA A 93 1.48 -11.90 8.11
N TYR A 94 0.86 -12.04 6.95
CA TYR A 94 0.61 -10.93 6.01
C TYR A 94 -0.65 -10.13 6.34
N ASN A 95 -1.50 -10.56 7.28
CA ASN A 95 -2.72 -9.83 7.60
C ASN A 95 -2.45 -8.63 8.50
N THR A 96 -2.28 -7.46 7.91
CA THR A 96 -1.98 -6.20 8.60
C THR A 96 -3.17 -5.59 9.35
N TYR A 97 -4.34 -6.21 9.35
CA TYR A 97 -5.44 -5.90 10.28
C TYR A 97 -5.22 -6.52 11.66
N ARG A 98 -4.47 -7.63 11.73
CA ARG A 98 -4.25 -8.42 12.96
C ARG A 98 -2.81 -8.40 13.44
N LYS A 99 -1.87 -8.12 12.55
CA LYS A 99 -0.45 -8.06 12.85
C LYS A 99 0.04 -6.62 12.77
N TYR A 100 0.80 -6.22 13.76
CA TYR A 100 1.45 -4.92 13.82
C TYR A 100 2.77 -4.94 13.06
N GLY A 101 3.19 -3.78 12.58
CA GLY A 101 4.42 -3.67 11.80
C GLY A 101 4.23 -4.04 10.33
N LEU A 102 5.34 -4.21 9.63
CA LEU A 102 5.38 -4.66 8.25
C LEU A 102 5.10 -6.18 8.15
N PRO A 103 4.49 -6.63 7.05
CA PRO A 103 4.42 -8.06 6.77
C PRO A 103 5.82 -8.64 6.54
N PRO A 104 6.00 -9.98 6.56
CA PRO A 104 7.31 -10.63 6.46
C PRO A 104 8.11 -10.33 5.20
N GLY A 105 7.45 -9.84 4.14
CA GLY A 105 8.09 -9.50 2.88
C GLY A 105 7.14 -8.86 1.88
N PRO A 106 7.63 -8.53 0.68
CA PRO A 106 6.85 -7.90 -0.37
C PRO A 106 5.61 -8.72 -0.77
N ILE A 107 4.54 -8.02 -1.13
CA ILE A 107 3.28 -8.62 -1.62
C ILE A 107 3.14 -8.55 -3.14
N GLY A 108 4.12 -7.99 -3.82
CA GLY A 108 4.16 -7.84 -5.27
C GLY A 108 5.52 -7.34 -5.74
N ASN A 109 5.64 -7.09 -7.05
CA ASN A 109 6.83 -6.52 -7.64
C ASN A 109 6.59 -5.03 -7.94
N PRO A 110 7.10 -4.10 -7.09
CA PRO A 110 6.85 -2.68 -7.27
C PRO A 110 7.64 -2.09 -8.44
N GLY A 111 7.02 -1.17 -9.17
CA GLY A 111 7.68 -0.38 -10.19
C GLY A 111 8.51 0.75 -9.60
N LYS A 112 9.30 1.40 -10.46
CA LYS A 112 10.23 2.48 -10.10
C LYS A 112 9.61 3.58 -9.24
N GLN A 113 8.40 4.03 -9.58
CA GLN A 113 7.72 5.12 -8.87
C GLN A 113 7.36 4.73 -7.42
N ALA A 114 6.94 3.48 -7.21
CA ALA A 114 6.66 2.97 -5.86
C ALA A 114 7.95 2.81 -5.04
N LEU A 115 9.05 2.38 -5.66
CA LEU A 115 10.37 2.31 -5.03
C LEU A 115 10.84 3.71 -4.58
N LEU A 116 10.72 4.71 -5.45
CA LEU A 116 11.07 6.11 -5.13
C LEU A 116 10.18 6.67 -4.02
N ALA A 117 8.88 6.41 -4.04
CA ALA A 117 7.94 6.85 -3.02
C ALA A 117 8.21 6.19 -1.65
N ALA A 118 8.65 4.93 -1.64
CA ALA A 118 9.04 4.25 -0.41
C ALA A 118 10.23 4.92 0.30
N VAL A 119 11.17 5.49 -0.46
CA VAL A 119 12.34 6.20 0.09
C VAL A 119 12.00 7.65 0.41
N ASN A 120 11.20 8.31 -0.43
CA ASN A 120 10.88 9.73 -0.37
C ASN A 120 9.39 9.97 -0.11
N PRO A 121 8.88 9.70 1.11
CA PRO A 121 7.48 9.98 1.45
C PRO A 121 7.23 11.49 1.49
N GLU A 122 6.05 11.92 1.06
CA GLU A 122 5.60 13.30 1.23
C GLU A 122 5.51 13.68 2.72
N LEU A 123 5.68 14.94 3.04
CA LEU A 123 5.51 15.43 4.41
C LEU A 123 4.01 15.53 4.74
N GLY A 124 3.63 15.07 5.92
CA GLY A 124 2.24 15.11 6.39
C GLY A 124 2.03 14.26 7.62
N ASP A 125 0.88 14.44 8.27
CA ASP A 125 0.49 13.77 9.51
C ASP A 125 -0.61 12.70 9.30
N TRP A 126 -0.98 12.44 8.04
CA TRP A 126 -2.06 11.52 7.68
C TRP A 126 -1.83 10.11 8.21
N ILE A 127 -2.91 9.53 8.72
CA ILE A 127 -2.96 8.11 9.15
C ILE A 127 -4.12 7.34 8.53
N TYR A 128 -4.99 8.03 7.79
CA TYR A 128 -6.10 7.46 7.04
C TYR A 128 -6.08 7.94 5.61
N PHE A 129 -6.48 7.07 4.70
CA PHE A 129 -6.81 7.45 3.32
C PHE A 129 -7.94 6.55 2.78
N ILE A 130 -8.66 7.06 1.80
CA ILE A 130 -9.71 6.33 1.11
C ILE A 130 -9.95 6.95 -0.28
N THR A 131 -10.10 6.11 -1.28
CA THR A 131 -10.51 6.52 -2.62
C THR A 131 -12.04 6.55 -2.66
N VAL A 132 -12.63 7.74 -2.62
CA VAL A 132 -14.09 7.91 -2.55
C VAL A 132 -14.75 7.87 -3.92
N ALA A 133 -14.01 8.17 -4.99
CA ALA A 133 -14.42 8.06 -6.38
C ALA A 133 -13.18 7.78 -7.27
N PRO A 134 -13.33 7.35 -8.52
CA PRO A 134 -12.19 7.21 -9.42
C PRO A 134 -11.34 8.48 -9.48
N ASN A 135 -10.04 8.35 -9.22
CA ASN A 135 -9.06 9.44 -9.13
C ASN A 135 -9.28 10.47 -8.00
N ASP A 136 -10.14 10.17 -7.02
CA ASP A 136 -10.33 11.01 -5.81
C ASP A 136 -9.95 10.21 -4.57
N THR A 137 -8.66 10.23 -4.24
CA THR A 137 -8.12 9.65 -3.00
C THR A 137 -7.86 10.77 -2.00
N ARG A 138 -8.44 10.65 -0.82
CA ARG A 138 -8.36 11.64 0.25
C ARG A 138 -7.56 11.11 1.43
N PHE A 139 -6.84 12.02 2.11
CA PHE A 139 -5.90 11.70 3.19
C PHE A 139 -6.20 12.58 4.40
N THR A 140 -6.21 12.00 5.60
CA THR A 140 -6.47 12.74 6.84
C THR A 140 -5.82 12.08 8.06
N SER A 141 -5.63 12.85 9.12
CA SER A 141 -5.33 12.37 10.47
C SER A 141 -6.58 12.24 11.36
N SER A 142 -7.73 12.77 10.91
CA SER A 142 -9.00 12.74 11.63
C SER A 142 -9.80 11.46 11.37
N PHE A 143 -10.10 10.72 12.44
CA PHE A 143 -10.99 9.55 12.35
C PHE A 143 -12.44 9.93 12.00
N GLU A 144 -12.88 11.09 12.46
CA GLU A 144 -14.23 11.61 12.18
C GLU A 144 -14.38 11.92 10.68
N GLU A 145 -13.43 12.66 10.11
CA GLU A 145 -13.42 13.00 8.68
C GLU A 145 -13.35 11.73 7.81
N PHE A 146 -12.47 10.79 8.17
CA PHE A 146 -12.40 9.49 7.52
C PHE A 146 -13.73 8.73 7.58
N GLY A 147 -14.46 8.84 8.72
CA GLY A 147 -15.80 8.27 8.87
C GLY A 147 -16.81 8.83 7.87
N VAL A 148 -16.79 10.14 7.64
CA VAL A 148 -17.64 10.81 6.64
C VAL A 148 -17.32 10.30 5.23
N TRP A 149 -16.04 10.23 4.87
CA TRP A 149 -15.62 9.72 3.55
C TRP A 149 -15.96 8.25 3.33
N LYS A 150 -15.94 7.42 4.38
CA LYS A 150 -16.42 6.03 4.29
C LYS A 150 -17.91 5.93 3.93
N VAL A 151 -18.73 6.85 4.40
CA VAL A 151 -20.15 6.91 4.03
C VAL A 151 -20.29 7.29 2.55
N GLU A 152 -19.54 8.30 2.11
CA GLU A 152 -19.50 8.73 0.72
C GLU A 152 -19.02 7.61 -0.21
N TYR A 153 -17.92 6.94 0.14
CA TYR A 153 -17.41 5.77 -0.59
C TYR A 153 -18.50 4.70 -0.79
N LYS A 154 -19.19 4.32 0.30
CA LYS A 154 -20.26 3.32 0.23
C LYS A 154 -21.43 3.74 -0.66
N LYS A 155 -21.78 5.04 -0.66
CA LYS A 155 -22.78 5.60 -1.56
C LYS A 155 -22.35 5.48 -3.01
N ASN A 156 -21.13 5.91 -3.32
CA ASN A 156 -20.55 5.91 -4.66
C ASN A 156 -20.38 4.47 -5.19
N LEU A 157 -19.97 3.54 -4.33
CA LEU A 157 -19.88 2.13 -4.66
C LEU A 157 -21.24 1.55 -5.07
N ARG A 158 -22.30 1.83 -4.29
CA ARG A 158 -23.68 1.39 -4.63
C ARG A 158 -24.22 2.04 -5.90
N ALA A 159 -23.73 3.22 -6.23
CA ALA A 159 -24.06 3.93 -7.47
C ALA A 159 -23.27 3.43 -8.70
N GLY A 160 -22.39 2.42 -8.56
CA GLY A 160 -21.60 1.84 -9.64
C GLY A 160 -20.45 2.73 -10.14
N LEU A 161 -20.00 3.74 -9.36
CA LEU A 161 -18.94 4.65 -9.80
C LEU A 161 -17.59 3.96 -10.05
N PHE A 162 -17.36 2.79 -9.46
CA PHE A 162 -16.12 2.01 -9.56
C PHE A 162 -16.21 0.89 -10.61
N GLU A 163 -17.37 0.71 -11.26
CA GLU A 163 -17.51 -0.25 -12.34
C GLU A 163 -16.86 0.31 -13.60
N SER A 164 -15.94 -0.46 -14.19
CA SER A 164 -15.39 -0.11 -15.50
C SER A 164 -16.55 -0.10 -16.50
N LYS A 165 -16.81 1.04 -17.12
CA LYS A 165 -17.65 1.04 -18.32
C LYS A 165 -16.87 0.27 -19.38
N GLU A 166 -17.31 -0.94 -19.71
CA GLU A 166 -16.86 -1.71 -20.87
C GLU A 166 -17.01 -0.88 -22.17
#